data_b36a5c7f2d45b8b5e54290481522d922
#
_entry.id   b36a5c7f2d45b8b5e54290481522d922
#
_cell.length_a   1.000
_cell.length_b   1.000
_cell.length_c   1.000
_cell.angle_alpha   90.00
_cell.angle_beta   90.00
_cell.angle_gamma   90.00
#
_symmetry.space_group_name_H-M   'P 1'
#
loop_
_entity.id
_entity.type
_entity.pdbx_description
1 polymer ?
#
loop_
_entity_poly.entity_id
_entity_poly.type
_entity_poly.pdbx_seq_one_letter_code
_entity_poly.pdbx_strand_id
1 'polypeptide(L)'
;CHQQGMAVVLDVVYNHMGPEGNYFSQFAPYFTEHYRTPWGSAMNFDDAYSDGVRNYFIENVRYWLRDYHLDGLRLDAVHAIYDFGAKHILQEMAEATNQLAAEQERRLYLIAESDLNDPRIVRLPEQGGYGVHAQWSDDFHHSVRTILTKESHGYYADYGNLDCLAKAYQESFVYTWNYSPSRKRFHGNSAIDCPTTQFVICSQNHDQVGNRMLGDRLTELVSFDALKLAAAAVLLSPSLPMLFMGEEYGEEAPFQYFVSHGDPDLVEAVRKGRKAEFAAFHAEGEAPDPQSEETFMRSKLHWNLRHEGKHKTLWQFYQTLIRMRQQILPLAHKDRNCMEAKIIDDEQVLMLRRWYQDQEIVCLFNFHEKPVELSLSLSEGNWKKLLDSSDAMWGGSGSPSAEAVSVSSAQPQTFQLNPESVVVYSK
;
A
#
# COMPACT_ATOMS: atom_id res chain seq x y z
N CYS A 1 1.60 -21.49 8.75
CA CYS A 1 2.17 -20.13 8.91
C CYS A 1 2.80 -19.97 10.30
N HIS A 2 2.07 -20.17 11.41
CA HIS A 2 2.56 -19.94 12.79
C HIS A 2 3.81 -20.76 13.13
N GLN A 3 3.91 -22.02 12.68
CA GLN A 3 5.15 -22.83 12.86
C GLN A 3 6.39 -22.23 12.21
N GLN A 4 6.19 -21.32 11.24
CA GLN A 4 7.27 -20.58 10.58
C GLN A 4 7.41 -19.14 11.13
N GLY A 5 6.74 -18.81 12.23
CA GLY A 5 6.77 -17.50 12.84
C GLY A 5 6.02 -16.43 12.04
N MET A 6 5.10 -16.82 11.16
CA MET A 6 4.30 -15.92 10.34
C MET A 6 2.88 -15.78 10.88
N ALA A 7 2.44 -14.54 11.07
CA ALA A 7 1.05 -14.19 11.34
C ALA A 7 0.18 -14.34 10.07
N VAL A 8 -1.14 -14.51 10.26
CA VAL A 8 -2.11 -14.62 9.18
C VAL A 8 -3.18 -13.56 9.33
N VAL A 9 -3.36 -12.75 8.29
CA VAL A 9 -4.42 -11.74 8.20
C VAL A 9 -5.41 -12.18 7.12
N LEU A 10 -6.70 -12.23 7.46
CA LEU A 10 -7.77 -12.51 6.52
C LEU A 10 -8.34 -11.21 5.98
N ASP A 11 -8.56 -11.16 4.69
CA ASP A 11 -9.28 -10.06 4.03
C ASP A 11 -10.78 -10.34 4.07
N VAL A 12 -11.56 -9.42 4.68
CA VAL A 12 -13.01 -9.58 4.87
C VAL A 12 -13.78 -8.42 4.28
N VAL A 13 -14.92 -8.72 3.69
CA VAL A 13 -15.84 -7.76 3.07
C VAL A 13 -17.08 -7.59 3.93
N TYR A 14 -17.17 -6.46 4.66
CA TYR A 14 -18.30 -6.15 5.54
C TYR A 14 -19.12 -4.93 5.06
N ASN A 15 -18.67 -4.27 3.99
CA ASN A 15 -19.33 -3.10 3.43
C ASN A 15 -20.50 -3.44 2.48
N HIS A 16 -20.49 -4.63 1.87
CA HIS A 16 -21.54 -5.10 0.97
C HIS A 16 -21.62 -6.62 0.94
N MET A 17 -22.66 -7.13 0.30
CA MET A 17 -22.82 -8.56 0.02
C MET A 17 -23.02 -8.77 -1.47
N GLY A 18 -22.48 -9.89 -1.96
CA GLY A 18 -22.68 -10.29 -3.35
C GLY A 18 -24.14 -10.71 -3.63
N PRO A 19 -24.57 -10.71 -4.89
CA PRO A 19 -25.96 -11.05 -5.26
C PRO A 19 -26.24 -12.56 -5.25
N GLU A 20 -25.24 -13.39 -5.61
CA GLU A 20 -25.43 -14.83 -5.77
C GLU A 20 -25.35 -15.55 -4.42
N GLY A 21 -26.39 -16.35 -4.10
CA GLY A 21 -26.46 -17.07 -2.82
C GLY A 21 -26.74 -16.20 -1.59
N ASN A 22 -27.05 -14.93 -1.77
CA ASN A 22 -27.34 -13.98 -0.70
C ASN A 22 -28.83 -14.00 -0.35
N TYR A 23 -29.16 -14.58 0.82
CA TYR A 23 -30.51 -14.64 1.37
C TYR A 23 -30.66 -13.86 2.68
N PHE A 24 -29.72 -13.03 3.05
CA PHE A 24 -29.71 -12.29 4.32
C PHE A 24 -30.98 -11.47 4.53
N SER A 25 -31.52 -10.82 3.49
CA SER A 25 -32.75 -10.05 3.57
C SER A 25 -33.99 -10.85 4.00
N GLN A 26 -33.94 -12.20 3.90
CA GLN A 26 -35.06 -13.06 4.30
C GLN A 26 -35.00 -13.41 5.80
N PHE A 27 -33.89 -13.18 6.47
CA PHE A 27 -33.69 -13.57 7.87
C PHE A 27 -33.80 -12.41 8.85
N ALA A 28 -33.28 -11.22 8.46
CA ALA A 28 -33.25 -10.05 9.32
C ALA A 28 -33.04 -8.78 8.49
N PRO A 29 -33.18 -7.58 9.06
CA PRO A 29 -32.96 -6.30 8.35
C PRO A 29 -31.47 -6.03 8.19
N TYR A 30 -30.73 -6.91 7.49
CA TYR A 30 -29.31 -6.76 7.23
C TYR A 30 -28.96 -5.58 6.33
N PHE A 31 -29.92 -5.10 5.54
CA PHE A 31 -29.75 -4.00 4.59
C PHE A 31 -30.63 -2.82 4.97
N THR A 32 -30.18 -1.61 4.63
CA THR A 32 -30.97 -0.39 4.72
C THR A 32 -31.07 0.31 3.35
N GLU A 33 -32.17 0.99 3.11
CA GLU A 33 -32.36 1.82 1.91
C GLU A 33 -31.98 3.29 2.15
N HIS A 34 -31.61 3.66 3.39
CA HIS A 34 -31.17 5.03 3.70
C HIS A 34 -29.88 5.38 2.97
N TYR A 35 -29.01 4.38 2.75
CA TYR A 35 -27.74 4.56 2.06
C TYR A 35 -27.62 3.59 0.89
N ARG A 36 -26.86 4.01 -0.13
CA ARG A 36 -26.51 3.14 -1.25
C ARG A 36 -25.01 3.13 -1.45
N THR A 37 -24.47 1.95 -1.68
CA THR A 37 -23.09 1.75 -2.08
C THR A 37 -23.00 1.52 -3.58
N PRO A 38 -21.81 1.59 -4.20
CA PRO A 38 -21.65 1.19 -5.61
C PRO A 38 -22.10 -0.25 -5.90
N TRP A 39 -22.15 -1.10 -4.88
CA TRP A 39 -22.51 -2.52 -4.98
C TRP A 39 -23.98 -2.81 -4.60
N GLY A 40 -24.77 -1.81 -4.25
CA GLY A 40 -26.18 -1.97 -3.91
C GLY A 40 -26.58 -1.34 -2.57
N SER A 41 -27.60 -1.90 -1.91
CA SER A 41 -28.05 -1.45 -0.60
C SER A 41 -26.95 -1.60 0.44
N ALA A 42 -26.82 -0.58 1.30
CA ALA A 42 -25.82 -0.61 2.38
C ALA A 42 -26.22 -1.62 3.47
N MET A 43 -25.21 -2.09 4.21
CA MET A 43 -25.43 -2.87 5.43
C MET A 43 -26.08 -1.98 6.49
N ASN A 44 -27.00 -2.55 7.27
CA ASN A 44 -27.75 -1.83 8.29
C ASN A 44 -26.97 -1.75 9.61
N PHE A 45 -26.18 -0.70 9.79
CA PHE A 45 -25.43 -0.48 11.03
C PHE A 45 -26.06 0.58 11.95
N ASP A 46 -27.01 1.40 11.47
CA ASP A 46 -27.56 2.53 12.26
C ASP A 46 -29.05 2.78 12.09
N ASP A 47 -29.74 1.97 11.29
CA ASP A 47 -31.19 2.04 11.13
C ASP A 47 -31.93 1.14 12.15
N ALA A 48 -33.24 1.13 12.09
CA ALA A 48 -34.08 0.32 12.98
C ALA A 48 -33.65 -1.14 12.99
N TYR A 49 -33.57 -1.73 14.19
CA TYR A 49 -33.19 -3.13 14.45
C TYR A 49 -31.75 -3.49 14.03
N SER A 50 -30.85 -2.52 13.93
CA SER A 50 -29.45 -2.73 13.57
C SER A 50 -28.63 -3.50 14.61
N ASP A 51 -29.05 -3.54 15.89
CA ASP A 51 -28.29 -4.20 16.98
C ASP A 51 -27.93 -5.65 16.66
N GLY A 52 -28.87 -6.41 16.10
CA GLY A 52 -28.65 -7.80 15.71
C GLY A 52 -27.64 -7.92 14.55
N VAL A 53 -27.67 -6.98 13.61
CA VAL A 53 -26.73 -6.90 12.47
C VAL A 53 -25.34 -6.53 12.97
N ARG A 54 -25.21 -5.51 13.83
CA ARG A 54 -23.96 -5.12 14.47
C ARG A 54 -23.33 -6.31 15.19
N ASN A 55 -24.11 -6.99 16.05
CA ASN A 55 -23.64 -8.17 16.76
C ASN A 55 -23.17 -9.30 15.84
N TYR A 56 -23.84 -9.53 14.71
CA TYR A 56 -23.43 -10.51 13.72
C TYR A 56 -22.01 -10.24 13.22
N PHE A 57 -21.70 -9.00 12.84
CA PHE A 57 -20.36 -8.62 12.33
C PHE A 57 -19.31 -8.61 13.45
N ILE A 58 -19.64 -8.16 14.65
CA ILE A 58 -18.72 -8.20 15.81
C ILE A 58 -18.36 -9.64 16.16
N GLU A 59 -19.36 -10.54 16.22
CA GLU A 59 -19.11 -11.96 16.49
C GLU A 59 -18.39 -12.64 15.31
N ASN A 60 -18.56 -12.18 14.07
CA ASN A 60 -17.78 -12.69 12.95
C ASN A 60 -16.29 -12.30 13.06
N VAL A 61 -15.98 -11.06 13.52
CA VAL A 61 -14.60 -10.67 13.85
C VAL A 61 -14.02 -11.62 14.91
N ARG A 62 -14.75 -11.82 16.03
CA ARG A 62 -14.30 -12.72 17.10
C ARG A 62 -14.13 -14.16 16.62
N TYR A 63 -15.05 -14.66 15.78
CA TYR A 63 -15.06 -16.00 15.22
C TYR A 63 -13.76 -16.28 14.43
N TRP A 64 -13.39 -15.40 13.51
CA TRP A 64 -12.15 -15.56 12.74
C TRP A 64 -10.90 -15.51 13.63
N LEU A 65 -10.85 -14.57 14.56
CA LEU A 65 -9.67 -14.36 15.41
C LEU A 65 -9.55 -15.43 16.51
N ARG A 66 -10.68 -15.88 17.11
CA ARG A 66 -10.71 -16.84 18.21
C ARG A 66 -10.71 -18.27 17.71
N ASP A 67 -11.67 -18.62 16.86
CA ASP A 67 -11.96 -20.02 16.52
C ASP A 67 -11.10 -20.53 15.36
N TYR A 68 -10.77 -19.65 14.40
CA TYR A 68 -9.83 -19.95 13.31
C TYR A 68 -8.39 -19.51 13.59
N HIS A 69 -8.16 -18.88 14.72
CA HIS A 69 -6.83 -18.52 15.18
C HIS A 69 -6.07 -17.59 14.23
N LEU A 70 -6.76 -16.69 13.54
CA LEU A 70 -6.15 -15.65 12.74
C LEU A 70 -5.56 -14.56 13.63
N ASP A 71 -4.56 -13.81 13.12
CA ASP A 71 -3.87 -12.76 13.87
C ASP A 71 -4.39 -11.37 13.54
N GLY A 72 -5.15 -11.26 12.46
CA GLY A 72 -5.78 -10.00 12.08
C GLY A 72 -6.80 -10.15 10.96
N LEU A 73 -7.57 -9.07 10.77
CA LEU A 73 -8.46 -8.92 9.63
C LEU A 73 -8.12 -7.63 8.89
N ARG A 74 -8.11 -7.66 7.56
CA ARG A 74 -8.17 -6.46 6.72
C ARG A 74 -9.63 -6.24 6.35
N LEU A 75 -10.14 -5.06 6.66
CA LEU A 75 -11.53 -4.66 6.40
C LEU A 75 -11.59 -3.91 5.07
N ASP A 76 -12.24 -4.51 4.09
CA ASP A 76 -12.43 -3.96 2.75
C ASP A 76 -13.31 -2.71 2.78
N ALA A 77 -12.93 -1.70 1.99
CA ALA A 77 -13.70 -0.50 1.66
C ALA A 77 -14.52 0.08 2.83
N VAL A 78 -13.86 0.32 3.98
CA VAL A 78 -14.57 0.81 5.18
C VAL A 78 -15.24 2.17 4.98
N HIS A 79 -14.84 2.93 3.95
CA HIS A 79 -15.49 4.17 3.54
C HIS A 79 -16.91 3.97 2.98
N ALA A 80 -17.28 2.73 2.61
CA ALA A 80 -18.62 2.33 2.20
C ALA A 80 -19.44 1.71 3.36
N ILE A 81 -18.89 1.67 4.56
CA ILE A 81 -19.60 1.32 5.80
C ILE A 81 -20.24 2.59 6.36
N TYR A 82 -21.51 2.79 6.09
CA TYR A 82 -22.28 3.92 6.60
C TYR A 82 -22.80 3.60 8.00
N ASP A 83 -22.40 4.39 8.98
CA ASP A 83 -22.85 4.31 10.36
C ASP A 83 -22.77 5.69 10.99
N PHE A 84 -23.92 6.35 11.15
CA PHE A 84 -24.04 7.65 11.79
C PHE A 84 -24.56 7.54 13.22
N GLY A 85 -24.53 6.31 13.79
CA GLY A 85 -24.77 6.09 15.21
C GLY A 85 -23.74 6.81 16.09
N ALA A 86 -24.08 7.01 17.35
CA ALA A 86 -23.19 7.67 18.31
C ALA A 86 -21.87 6.91 18.56
N LYS A 87 -21.87 5.62 18.30
CA LYS A 87 -20.69 4.75 18.32
C LYS A 87 -20.60 3.98 17.00
N HIS A 88 -19.57 4.27 16.23
CA HIS A 88 -19.39 3.67 14.92
C HIS A 88 -19.06 2.17 15.02
N ILE A 89 -19.57 1.33 14.11
CA ILE A 89 -19.35 -0.13 14.10
C ILE A 89 -17.84 -0.50 14.05
N LEU A 90 -17.01 0.28 13.38
CA LEU A 90 -15.55 0.08 13.37
C LEU A 90 -14.94 0.22 14.76
N GLN A 91 -15.46 1.14 15.58
CA GLN A 91 -15.03 1.28 16.97
C GLN A 91 -15.41 0.05 17.80
N GLU A 92 -16.64 -0.46 17.65
CA GLU A 92 -17.08 -1.67 18.36
C GLU A 92 -16.26 -2.91 17.96
N MET A 93 -15.94 -3.05 16.66
CA MET A 93 -15.06 -4.11 16.16
C MET A 93 -13.64 -3.98 16.76
N ALA A 94 -13.09 -2.77 16.83
CA ALA A 94 -11.77 -2.54 17.41
C ALA A 94 -11.74 -2.85 18.91
N GLU A 95 -12.77 -2.43 19.66
CA GLU A 95 -12.91 -2.74 21.08
C GLU A 95 -13.04 -4.26 21.31
N ALA A 96 -13.89 -4.95 20.53
CA ALA A 96 -14.05 -6.40 20.62
C ALA A 96 -12.74 -7.15 20.30
N THR A 97 -11.97 -6.67 19.34
CA THR A 97 -10.65 -7.21 19.00
C THR A 97 -9.66 -7.02 20.16
N ASN A 98 -9.60 -5.82 20.73
CA ASN A 98 -8.72 -5.50 21.87
C ASN A 98 -9.09 -6.31 23.12
N GLN A 99 -10.38 -6.47 23.39
CA GLN A 99 -10.86 -7.34 24.48
C GLN A 99 -10.40 -8.79 24.27
N LEU A 100 -10.63 -9.34 23.07
CA LEU A 100 -10.21 -10.71 22.75
C LEU A 100 -8.69 -10.88 22.80
N ALA A 101 -7.92 -9.88 22.37
CA ALA A 101 -6.47 -9.88 22.46
C ALA A 101 -5.98 -9.98 23.91
N ALA A 102 -6.63 -9.24 24.83
CA ALA A 102 -6.36 -9.30 26.27
C ALA A 102 -6.75 -10.65 26.89
N GLU A 103 -7.93 -11.19 26.52
CA GLU A 103 -8.42 -12.50 27.01
C GLU A 103 -7.53 -13.67 26.59
N GLN A 104 -6.95 -13.60 25.39
CA GLN A 104 -6.12 -14.67 24.81
C GLN A 104 -4.60 -14.42 25.00
N GLU A 105 -4.20 -13.30 25.59
CA GLU A 105 -2.80 -12.88 25.71
C GLU A 105 -2.06 -12.89 24.35
N ARG A 106 -2.76 -12.53 23.28
CA ARG A 106 -2.29 -12.49 21.90
C ARG A 106 -2.36 -11.08 21.34
N ARG A 107 -1.50 -10.78 20.36
CA ARG A 107 -1.63 -9.57 19.53
C ARG A 107 -2.58 -9.84 18.38
N LEU A 108 -3.66 -9.08 18.31
CA LEU A 108 -4.67 -9.15 17.25
C LEU A 108 -4.82 -7.77 16.60
N TYR A 109 -5.08 -7.75 15.30
CA TYR A 109 -5.08 -6.51 14.54
C TYR A 109 -6.29 -6.40 13.62
N LEU A 110 -6.84 -5.18 13.51
CA LEU A 110 -7.71 -4.78 12.41
C LEU A 110 -6.96 -3.77 11.54
N ILE A 111 -7.05 -3.95 10.23
CA ILE A 111 -6.42 -3.09 9.23
C ILE A 111 -7.52 -2.63 8.28
N ALA A 112 -7.73 -1.33 8.15
CA ALA A 112 -8.77 -0.79 7.27
C ALA A 112 -8.22 -0.44 5.90
N GLU A 113 -9.03 -0.62 4.87
CA GLU A 113 -8.83 -0.01 3.58
C GLU A 113 -9.83 1.14 3.38
N SER A 114 -9.32 2.33 3.05
CA SER A 114 -10.15 3.51 2.81
C SER A 114 -9.44 4.52 1.92
N ASP A 115 -10.17 5.03 0.94
CA ASP A 115 -9.70 6.11 0.04
C ASP A 115 -9.96 7.53 0.58
N LEU A 116 -10.57 7.65 1.77
CA LEU A 116 -10.97 8.96 2.31
C LEU A 116 -9.81 9.76 2.91
N ASN A 117 -8.67 9.15 3.20
CA ASN A 117 -7.60 9.77 3.97
C ASN A 117 -8.12 10.31 5.31
N ASP A 118 -8.90 9.49 6.02
CA ASP A 118 -9.52 9.86 7.28
C ASP A 118 -8.78 9.23 8.47
N PRO A 119 -7.99 10.03 9.21
CA PRO A 119 -7.24 9.50 10.35
C PRO A 119 -8.11 9.13 11.56
N ARG A 120 -9.41 9.46 11.58
CA ARG A 120 -10.34 8.97 12.62
C ARG A 120 -10.39 7.46 12.67
N ILE A 121 -10.14 6.78 11.53
CA ILE A 121 -10.10 5.33 11.47
C ILE A 121 -9.09 4.77 12.48
N VAL A 122 -7.89 5.35 12.53
CA VAL A 122 -6.78 4.83 13.35
C VAL A 122 -6.57 5.57 14.66
N ARG A 123 -7.09 6.81 14.83
CA ARG A 123 -7.04 7.53 16.11
C ARG A 123 -7.78 6.77 17.18
N LEU A 124 -7.30 6.88 18.41
CA LEU A 124 -7.95 6.26 19.56
C LEU A 124 -9.32 6.90 19.85
N PRO A 125 -10.26 6.17 20.48
CA PRO A 125 -11.58 6.69 20.85
C PRO A 125 -11.50 7.98 21.69
N GLU A 126 -10.52 8.11 22.57
CA GLU A 126 -10.29 9.30 23.40
C GLU A 126 -9.92 10.54 22.56
N GLN A 127 -9.45 10.33 21.34
CA GLN A 127 -9.15 11.37 20.35
C GLN A 127 -10.27 11.57 19.33
N GLY A 128 -11.42 10.92 19.53
CA GLY A 128 -12.56 10.94 18.62
C GLY A 128 -12.40 10.04 17.40
N GLY A 129 -11.53 9.03 17.48
CA GLY A 129 -11.33 8.03 16.44
C GLY A 129 -12.02 6.70 16.73
N TYR A 130 -11.80 5.72 15.83
CA TYR A 130 -12.41 4.38 15.94
C TYR A 130 -11.46 3.34 16.54
N GLY A 131 -10.17 3.65 16.67
CA GLY A 131 -9.19 2.76 17.28
C GLY A 131 -8.81 1.54 16.43
N VAL A 132 -9.04 1.56 15.12
CA VAL A 132 -8.53 0.54 14.20
C VAL A 132 -7.01 0.61 14.18
N HIS A 133 -6.35 -0.53 14.15
CA HIS A 133 -4.91 -0.60 14.40
C HIS A 133 -4.05 -0.03 13.29
N ALA A 134 -4.49 -0.18 12.02
CA ALA A 134 -3.81 0.39 10.87
C ALA A 134 -4.79 0.62 9.71
N GLN A 135 -4.37 1.43 8.73
CA GLN A 135 -5.08 1.57 7.44
C GLN A 135 -4.11 1.62 6.28
N TRP A 136 -4.59 1.26 5.10
CA TRP A 136 -3.83 1.41 3.86
C TRP A 136 -3.73 2.89 3.48
N SER A 137 -2.59 3.26 2.88
CA SER A 137 -2.36 4.58 2.31
C SER A 137 -2.19 4.46 0.79
N ASP A 138 -3.29 4.61 0.07
CA ASP A 138 -3.30 4.57 -1.40
C ASP A 138 -2.53 5.74 -2.01
N ASP A 139 -2.49 6.88 -1.34
CA ASP A 139 -1.75 8.06 -1.79
C ASP A 139 -0.26 7.76 -2.02
N PHE A 140 0.35 6.92 -1.17
CA PHE A 140 1.73 6.47 -1.36
C PHE A 140 1.87 5.65 -2.64
N HIS A 141 0.99 4.64 -2.81
CA HIS A 141 0.95 3.81 -4.01
C HIS A 141 0.78 4.67 -5.27
N HIS A 142 -0.22 5.57 -5.27
CA HIS A 142 -0.51 6.42 -6.41
C HIS A 142 0.68 7.32 -6.79
N SER A 143 1.37 7.88 -5.78
CA SER A 143 2.55 8.70 -5.99
C SER A 143 3.69 7.90 -6.63
N VAL A 144 4.07 6.76 -6.06
CA VAL A 144 5.15 5.91 -6.61
C VAL A 144 4.81 5.45 -8.03
N ARG A 145 3.58 4.95 -8.23
CA ARG A 145 3.14 4.45 -9.52
C ARG A 145 3.18 5.52 -10.59
N THR A 146 2.57 6.67 -10.34
CA THR A 146 2.49 7.77 -11.31
C THR A 146 3.87 8.30 -11.68
N ILE A 147 4.77 8.41 -10.70
CA ILE A 147 6.16 8.84 -10.95
C ILE A 147 6.88 7.83 -11.87
N LEU A 148 6.72 6.53 -11.64
CA LEU A 148 7.42 5.49 -12.40
C LEU A 148 6.80 5.23 -13.77
N THR A 149 5.46 5.14 -13.87
CA THR A 149 4.77 4.75 -15.12
C THR A 149 4.38 5.94 -15.98
N LYS A 150 4.40 7.17 -15.43
CA LYS A 150 3.89 8.41 -16.06
C LYS A 150 2.39 8.36 -16.37
N GLU A 151 1.66 7.39 -15.82
CA GLU A 151 0.20 7.33 -15.92
C GLU A 151 -0.42 8.49 -15.12
N SER A 152 -1.30 9.30 -15.74
CA SER A 152 -1.88 10.49 -15.15
C SER A 152 -3.38 10.63 -15.42
N HIS A 153 -4.10 9.52 -15.55
CA HIS A 153 -5.55 9.51 -15.79
C HIS A 153 -6.31 8.78 -14.69
N GLY A 154 -7.62 8.99 -14.64
CA GLY A 154 -8.45 8.46 -13.57
C GLY A 154 -8.03 9.03 -12.21
N TYR A 155 -7.97 8.18 -11.19
CA TYR A 155 -7.55 8.58 -9.84
C TYR A 155 -6.05 8.90 -9.73
N TYR A 156 -5.23 8.56 -10.74
CA TYR A 156 -3.81 8.93 -10.79
C TYR A 156 -3.55 10.40 -11.19
N ALA A 157 -4.57 11.09 -11.72
CA ALA A 157 -4.40 12.45 -12.27
C ALA A 157 -3.90 13.51 -11.27
N ASP A 158 -4.11 13.26 -9.97
CA ASP A 158 -3.72 14.16 -8.89
C ASP A 158 -2.31 13.89 -8.34
N TYR A 159 -1.65 12.84 -8.82
CA TYR A 159 -0.34 12.40 -8.37
C TYR A 159 0.63 12.42 -9.54
N GLY A 160 1.85 12.80 -9.40
CA GLY A 160 2.76 12.78 -10.54
C GLY A 160 4.02 13.59 -10.36
N ASN A 161 4.18 14.20 -9.20
CA ASN A 161 5.39 14.88 -8.81
C ASN A 161 6.00 14.26 -7.53
N LEU A 162 7.26 14.54 -7.31
CA LEU A 162 7.97 14.04 -6.15
C LEU A 162 7.47 14.64 -4.83
N ASP A 163 6.84 15.83 -4.86
CA ASP A 163 6.22 16.43 -3.66
C ASP A 163 5.15 15.55 -3.07
N CYS A 164 4.34 14.90 -3.92
CA CYS A 164 3.34 13.94 -3.46
C CYS A 164 3.99 12.79 -2.68
N LEU A 165 5.06 12.22 -3.21
CA LEU A 165 5.77 11.12 -2.54
C LEU A 165 6.48 11.59 -1.26
N ALA A 166 7.14 12.76 -1.28
CA ALA A 166 7.77 13.35 -0.11
C ALA A 166 6.73 13.58 1.01
N LYS A 167 5.57 14.12 0.65
CA LYS A 167 4.47 14.34 1.59
C LYS A 167 3.88 13.03 2.12
N ALA A 168 3.72 12.00 1.26
CA ALA A 168 3.26 10.69 1.68
C ALA A 168 4.20 10.03 2.71
N TYR A 169 5.52 10.21 2.58
CA TYR A 169 6.48 9.81 3.62
C TYR A 169 6.28 10.55 4.92
N GLN A 170 6.12 11.88 4.86
CA GLN A 170 6.08 12.75 6.04
C GLN A 170 4.74 12.69 6.76
N GLU A 171 3.63 12.68 6.01
CA GLU A 171 2.29 12.86 6.55
C GLU A 171 1.38 11.63 6.38
N SER A 172 1.85 10.57 5.72
CA SER A 172 1.14 9.35 5.32
C SER A 172 0.10 9.56 4.23
N PHE A 173 -0.45 10.77 4.08
CA PHE A 173 -1.39 11.16 3.03
C PHE A 173 -0.88 12.36 2.24
N VAL A 174 -1.20 12.40 0.95
CA VAL A 174 -0.97 13.56 0.08
C VAL A 174 -2.08 14.58 0.26
N TYR A 175 -3.33 14.10 0.29
CA TYR A 175 -4.50 14.94 0.51
C TYR A 175 -4.82 15.04 2.00
N THR A 176 -4.66 16.26 2.56
CA THR A 176 -4.87 16.57 3.97
C THR A 176 -5.75 17.79 4.16
N TRP A 177 -6.90 17.82 3.46
CA TRP A 177 -7.86 18.92 3.32
C TRP A 177 -7.43 19.96 2.30
N ASN A 178 -6.80 19.55 1.22
CA ASN A 178 -6.56 20.36 0.04
C ASN A 178 -7.48 19.93 -1.12
N TYR A 179 -7.68 20.82 -2.08
CA TYR A 179 -8.57 20.55 -3.22
C TYR A 179 -7.94 19.50 -4.14
N SER A 180 -8.71 18.45 -4.46
CA SER A 180 -8.35 17.41 -5.43
C SER A 180 -9.02 17.73 -6.77
N PRO A 181 -8.26 18.04 -7.83
CA PRO A 181 -8.81 18.32 -9.16
C PRO A 181 -9.60 17.15 -9.74
N SER A 182 -9.14 15.92 -9.56
CA SER A 182 -9.83 14.72 -10.07
C SER A 182 -11.13 14.45 -9.33
N ARG A 183 -11.13 14.60 -7.99
CA ARG A 183 -12.32 14.45 -7.14
C ARG A 183 -13.22 15.67 -7.15
N LYS A 184 -12.75 16.83 -7.66
CA LYS A 184 -13.47 18.12 -7.73
C LYS A 184 -14.00 18.59 -6.37
N ARG A 185 -13.26 18.28 -5.29
CA ARG A 185 -13.61 18.63 -3.91
C ARG A 185 -12.38 18.66 -3.02
N PHE A 186 -12.49 19.26 -1.84
CA PHE A 186 -11.52 19.09 -0.77
C PHE A 186 -11.54 17.65 -0.29
N HIS A 187 -10.35 17.10 0.01
CA HIS A 187 -10.18 15.69 0.33
C HIS A 187 -9.17 15.48 1.44
N GLY A 188 -9.39 14.41 2.21
CA GLY A 188 -8.49 13.95 3.26
C GLY A 188 -8.46 14.81 4.51
N ASN A 189 -7.68 14.40 5.47
CA ASN A 189 -7.35 15.14 6.68
C ASN A 189 -5.94 14.80 7.15
N SER A 190 -5.31 15.66 7.95
CA SER A 190 -3.96 15.46 8.44
C SER A 190 -3.87 14.27 9.40
N ALA A 191 -2.90 13.40 9.17
CA ALA A 191 -2.56 12.26 10.00
C ALA A 191 -1.19 12.43 10.69
N ILE A 192 -0.69 13.66 10.78
CA ILE A 192 0.65 13.96 11.29
C ILE A 192 0.84 13.53 12.77
N ASP A 193 -0.24 13.47 13.52
CA ASP A 193 -0.30 13.02 14.92
C ASP A 193 -0.36 11.49 15.06
N CYS A 194 -0.58 10.75 13.97
CA CYS A 194 -0.66 9.30 13.97
C CYS A 194 0.72 8.66 13.75
N PRO A 195 1.08 7.60 14.48
CA PRO A 195 2.33 6.86 14.23
C PRO A 195 2.42 6.31 12.81
N THR A 196 3.62 6.31 12.21
CA THR A 196 3.84 5.75 10.86
C THR A 196 3.50 4.27 10.77
N THR A 197 3.57 3.55 11.89
CA THR A 197 3.20 2.12 11.99
C THR A 197 1.70 1.86 11.89
N GLN A 198 0.88 2.90 11.83
CA GLN A 198 -0.55 2.77 11.54
C GLN A 198 -0.89 2.88 10.04
N PHE A 199 0.11 3.04 9.17
CA PHE A 199 -0.12 3.17 7.73
C PHE A 199 0.60 2.07 6.96
N VAL A 200 -0.17 1.32 6.15
CA VAL A 200 0.34 0.28 5.26
C VAL A 200 0.52 0.89 3.87
N ILE A 201 1.69 0.71 3.29
CA ILE A 201 2.07 1.24 1.98
C ILE A 201 2.53 0.12 1.05
N CYS A 202 2.34 0.31 -0.23
CA CYS A 202 2.75 -0.64 -1.27
C CYS A 202 3.12 0.06 -2.57
N SER A 203 3.81 -0.63 -3.45
CA SER A 203 4.00 -0.26 -4.86
C SER A 203 2.97 -0.91 -5.78
N GLN A 204 2.38 -2.02 -5.34
CA GLN A 204 1.33 -2.78 -6.02
C GLN A 204 0.42 -3.45 -5.00
N ASN A 205 -0.83 -3.68 -5.38
CA ASN A 205 -1.76 -4.56 -4.68
C ASN A 205 -2.73 -5.22 -5.67
N HIS A 206 -3.63 -6.06 -5.16
CA HIS A 206 -4.59 -6.80 -5.98
C HIS A 206 -5.57 -5.87 -6.72
N ASP A 207 -5.99 -4.77 -6.10
CA ASP A 207 -6.92 -3.80 -6.71
C ASP A 207 -6.25 -3.02 -7.84
N GLN A 208 -5.09 -2.44 -7.57
CA GLN A 208 -4.40 -1.58 -8.53
C GLN A 208 -3.92 -2.37 -9.76
N VAL A 209 -3.55 -3.63 -9.58
CA VAL A 209 -3.20 -4.54 -10.67
C VAL A 209 -4.46 -5.13 -11.31
N GLY A 210 -5.38 -5.67 -10.51
CA GLY A 210 -6.59 -6.36 -10.98
C GLY A 210 -7.62 -5.47 -11.68
N ASN A 211 -7.59 -4.15 -11.41
CA ASN A 211 -8.44 -3.18 -12.09
C ASN A 211 -7.85 -2.67 -13.42
N ARG A 212 -6.66 -3.10 -13.80
CA ARG A 212 -6.15 -2.88 -15.16
C ARG A 212 -6.80 -3.89 -16.13
N MET A 213 -7.03 -3.46 -17.37
CA MET A 213 -7.71 -4.28 -18.37
C MET A 213 -7.04 -5.63 -18.57
N LEU A 214 -5.71 -5.66 -18.67
CA LEU A 214 -4.92 -6.88 -18.87
C LEU A 214 -4.33 -7.43 -17.57
N GLY A 215 -4.51 -6.74 -16.44
CA GLY A 215 -3.94 -7.15 -15.16
C GLY A 215 -2.42 -6.99 -15.08
N ASP A 216 -1.87 -6.00 -15.80
CA ASP A 216 -0.43 -5.79 -15.93
C ASP A 216 0.21 -5.39 -14.60
N ARG A 217 1.28 -6.08 -14.25
CA ARG A 217 2.12 -5.76 -13.09
C ARG A 217 3.15 -4.68 -13.44
N LEU A 218 3.76 -4.06 -12.43
CA LEU A 218 4.87 -3.12 -12.66
C LEU A 218 5.99 -3.75 -13.47
N THR A 219 6.22 -5.05 -13.38
CA THR A 219 7.23 -5.80 -14.14
C THR A 219 7.12 -5.59 -15.65
N GLU A 220 5.89 -5.42 -16.16
CA GLU A 220 5.61 -5.18 -17.58
C GLU A 220 5.60 -3.70 -17.96
N LEU A 221 5.49 -2.80 -16.98
CA LEU A 221 5.22 -1.38 -17.20
C LEU A 221 6.45 -0.50 -17.06
N VAL A 222 7.47 -0.97 -16.35
CA VAL A 222 8.65 -0.16 -16.03
C VAL A 222 9.94 -0.96 -16.22
N SER A 223 11.06 -0.25 -16.24
CA SER A 223 12.39 -0.86 -16.35
C SER A 223 12.73 -1.74 -15.13
N PHE A 224 13.72 -2.62 -15.27
CA PHE A 224 14.23 -3.41 -14.17
C PHE A 224 14.84 -2.54 -13.05
N ASP A 225 15.46 -1.42 -13.41
CA ASP A 225 16.01 -0.45 -12.45
C ASP A 225 14.88 0.25 -11.69
N ALA A 226 13.81 0.63 -12.36
CA ALA A 226 12.61 1.21 -11.74
C ALA A 226 11.91 0.23 -10.78
N LEU A 227 11.91 -1.09 -11.04
CA LEU A 227 11.40 -2.08 -10.09
C LEU A 227 12.19 -2.08 -8.77
N LYS A 228 13.54 -1.99 -8.85
CA LYS A 228 14.40 -1.87 -7.67
C LYS A 228 14.15 -0.57 -6.91
N LEU A 229 13.94 0.51 -7.65
CA LEU A 229 13.61 1.82 -7.08
C LEU A 229 12.28 1.80 -6.34
N ALA A 230 11.23 1.16 -6.90
CA ALA A 230 9.93 0.96 -6.25
C ALA A 230 10.06 0.15 -4.95
N ALA A 231 10.80 -0.96 -5.00
CA ALA A 231 11.07 -1.80 -3.83
C ALA A 231 11.76 -1.01 -2.70
N ALA A 232 12.76 -0.21 -3.04
CA ALA A 232 13.47 0.63 -2.09
C ALA A 232 12.56 1.73 -1.51
N ALA A 233 11.72 2.36 -2.33
CA ALA A 233 10.76 3.36 -1.86
C ALA A 233 9.82 2.79 -0.78
N VAL A 234 9.32 1.58 -0.97
CA VAL A 234 8.45 0.91 0.01
C VAL A 234 9.25 0.45 1.24
N LEU A 235 10.36 -0.26 1.06
CA LEU A 235 11.05 -0.94 2.16
C LEU A 235 11.92 -0.04 3.02
N LEU A 236 12.41 1.09 2.51
CA LEU A 236 13.18 2.07 3.30
C LEU A 236 12.28 3.08 4.04
N SER A 237 10.98 3.07 3.78
CA SER A 237 9.97 3.88 4.47
C SER A 237 9.86 3.54 5.96
N PRO A 238 9.45 4.48 6.84
CA PRO A 238 9.07 4.16 8.22
C PRO A 238 7.72 3.43 8.35
N SER A 239 6.84 3.53 7.35
CA SER A 239 5.51 2.91 7.33
C SER A 239 5.56 1.38 7.20
N LEU A 240 4.43 0.70 7.38
CA LEU A 240 4.35 -0.75 7.23
C LEU A 240 4.37 -1.14 5.74
N PRO A 241 5.35 -1.90 5.26
CA PRO A 241 5.40 -2.32 3.88
C PRO A 241 4.45 -3.49 3.63
N MET A 242 3.69 -3.43 2.55
CA MET A 242 2.94 -4.55 1.99
C MET A 242 3.52 -4.89 0.62
N LEU A 243 3.77 -6.15 0.37
CA LEU A 243 4.26 -6.66 -0.91
C LEU A 243 3.15 -7.43 -1.60
N PHE A 244 2.93 -7.14 -2.89
CA PHE A 244 1.99 -7.92 -3.68
C PHE A 244 2.66 -9.22 -4.12
N MET A 245 1.95 -10.34 -4.01
CA MET A 245 2.49 -11.67 -4.31
C MET A 245 3.21 -11.72 -5.65
N GLY A 246 4.49 -12.11 -5.62
CA GLY A 246 5.34 -12.23 -6.80
C GLY A 246 6.13 -10.97 -7.17
N GLU A 247 5.84 -9.80 -6.60
CA GLU A 247 6.59 -8.58 -6.94
C GLU A 247 8.06 -8.67 -6.52
N GLU A 248 8.34 -9.41 -5.45
CA GLU A 248 9.68 -9.59 -4.88
C GLU A 248 10.67 -10.34 -5.79
N TYR A 249 10.16 -11.01 -6.81
CA TYR A 249 10.99 -11.61 -7.86
C TYR A 249 10.60 -11.14 -9.28
N GLY A 250 9.70 -10.15 -9.38
CA GLY A 250 9.26 -9.61 -10.67
C GLY A 250 8.44 -10.61 -11.47
N GLU A 251 7.36 -11.13 -10.90
CA GLU A 251 6.39 -12.00 -11.58
C GLU A 251 5.89 -11.34 -12.88
N GLU A 252 5.86 -12.11 -13.95
CA GLU A 252 5.41 -11.67 -15.28
C GLU A 252 3.97 -12.08 -15.58
N ALA A 253 3.42 -13.10 -14.87
CA ALA A 253 2.00 -13.44 -15.01
C ALA A 253 1.12 -12.25 -14.62
N PRO A 254 0.11 -11.88 -15.42
CA PRO A 254 -0.83 -10.84 -15.07
C PRO A 254 -1.66 -11.24 -13.86
N PHE A 255 -2.33 -10.27 -13.24
CA PHE A 255 -3.35 -10.55 -12.25
C PHE A 255 -4.69 -10.04 -12.77
N GLN A 256 -5.36 -10.91 -13.55
CA GLN A 256 -6.61 -10.58 -14.21
C GLN A 256 -7.80 -10.82 -13.28
N TYR A 257 -8.86 -10.04 -13.45
CA TYR A 257 -10.11 -10.28 -12.75
C TYR A 257 -10.79 -11.52 -13.36
N PHE A 258 -11.10 -12.50 -12.52
CA PHE A 258 -11.79 -13.73 -12.92
C PHE A 258 -12.85 -14.14 -11.90
N VAL A 259 -13.92 -14.76 -12.40
CA VAL A 259 -15.09 -15.19 -11.62
C VAL A 259 -15.55 -16.56 -12.10
N SER A 260 -16.39 -17.22 -11.29
CA SER A 260 -17.08 -18.46 -11.65
C SER A 260 -18.52 -18.39 -11.13
N HIS A 261 -19.34 -17.56 -11.79
CA HIS A 261 -20.76 -17.43 -11.47
C HIS A 261 -21.59 -18.50 -12.14
N GLY A 262 -22.65 -18.96 -11.46
CA GLY A 262 -23.60 -19.93 -11.99
C GLY A 262 -24.80 -19.30 -12.72
N ASP A 263 -25.13 -18.04 -12.39
CA ASP A 263 -26.24 -17.30 -13.00
C ASP A 263 -25.83 -16.68 -14.35
N PRO A 264 -26.46 -17.08 -15.50
CA PRO A 264 -26.11 -16.54 -16.81
C PRO A 264 -26.31 -15.01 -16.94
N ASP A 265 -27.33 -14.46 -16.30
CA ASP A 265 -27.60 -13.02 -16.38
C ASP A 265 -26.53 -12.23 -15.61
N LEU A 266 -26.08 -12.75 -14.46
CA LEU A 266 -24.98 -12.18 -13.70
C LEU A 266 -23.66 -12.26 -14.48
N VAL A 267 -23.36 -13.40 -15.12
CA VAL A 267 -22.19 -13.57 -15.99
C VAL A 267 -22.15 -12.49 -17.06
N GLU A 268 -23.27 -12.28 -17.77
CA GLU A 268 -23.35 -11.29 -18.82
C GLU A 268 -23.27 -9.85 -18.27
N ALA A 269 -23.86 -9.58 -17.11
CA ALA A 269 -23.75 -8.29 -16.42
C ALA A 269 -22.30 -7.96 -16.05
N VAL A 270 -21.55 -8.93 -15.51
CA VAL A 270 -20.13 -8.79 -15.16
C VAL A 270 -19.29 -8.51 -16.40
N ARG A 271 -19.50 -9.26 -17.51
CA ARG A 271 -18.81 -9.01 -18.79
C ARG A 271 -19.03 -7.60 -19.31
N LYS A 272 -20.28 -7.13 -19.30
CA LYS A 272 -20.63 -5.76 -19.74
C LYS A 272 -20.05 -4.70 -18.83
N GLY A 273 -20.13 -4.92 -17.50
CA GLY A 273 -19.60 -3.99 -16.51
C GLY A 273 -18.11 -3.78 -16.68
N ARG A 274 -17.33 -4.85 -16.75
CA ARG A 274 -15.87 -4.77 -16.96
C ARG A 274 -15.50 -4.10 -18.28
N LYS A 275 -16.19 -4.41 -19.36
CA LYS A 275 -15.95 -3.76 -20.66
C LYS A 275 -16.24 -2.26 -20.61
N ALA A 276 -17.30 -1.83 -19.94
CA ALA A 276 -17.66 -0.41 -19.79
C ALA A 276 -16.62 0.33 -18.92
N GLU A 277 -16.13 -0.31 -17.86
CA GLU A 277 -15.10 0.25 -16.99
C GLU A 277 -13.80 0.51 -17.76
N PHE A 278 -13.31 -0.45 -18.55
CA PHE A 278 -12.10 -0.29 -19.34
C PHE A 278 -12.24 0.75 -20.46
N ALA A 279 -13.42 0.88 -21.06
CA ALA A 279 -13.68 1.94 -22.03
C ALA A 279 -13.58 3.35 -21.40
N ALA A 280 -13.95 3.50 -20.14
CA ALA A 280 -13.79 4.75 -19.40
C ALA A 280 -12.32 5.14 -19.13
N PHE A 281 -11.41 4.16 -19.10
CA PHE A 281 -9.97 4.38 -18.96
C PHE A 281 -9.22 4.48 -20.32
N HIS A 282 -9.94 4.60 -21.43
CA HIS A 282 -9.37 4.66 -22.79
C HIS A 282 -8.44 3.47 -23.12
N ALA A 283 -8.67 2.31 -22.52
CA ALA A 283 -7.89 1.10 -22.79
C ALA A 283 -8.24 0.57 -24.18
N GLU A 284 -7.22 0.39 -25.02
CA GLU A 284 -7.37 -0.20 -26.35
C GLU A 284 -7.23 -1.73 -26.27
N GLY A 285 -8.07 -2.46 -26.99
CA GLY A 285 -8.01 -3.90 -27.08
C GLY A 285 -9.28 -4.61 -26.59
N GLU A 286 -9.22 -5.93 -26.53
CA GLU A 286 -10.31 -6.79 -26.05
C GLU A 286 -10.01 -7.25 -24.62
N ALA A 287 -10.92 -6.93 -23.70
CA ALA A 287 -10.80 -7.35 -22.31
C ALA A 287 -10.92 -8.88 -22.18
N PRO A 288 -10.09 -9.53 -21.37
CA PRO A 288 -10.24 -10.96 -21.08
C PRO A 288 -11.64 -11.26 -20.52
N ASP A 289 -12.20 -12.43 -20.92
CA ASP A 289 -13.49 -12.87 -20.36
C ASP A 289 -13.29 -13.30 -18.89
N PRO A 290 -13.94 -12.62 -17.92
CA PRO A 290 -13.77 -12.96 -16.49
C PRO A 290 -14.25 -14.37 -16.16
N GLN A 291 -15.18 -14.95 -16.93
CA GLN A 291 -15.73 -16.27 -16.71
C GLN A 291 -14.89 -17.39 -17.33
N SER A 292 -13.87 -17.04 -18.15
CA SER A 292 -13.00 -18.03 -18.79
C SER A 292 -12.00 -18.62 -17.79
N GLU A 293 -11.91 -19.96 -17.74
CA GLU A 293 -10.86 -20.66 -17.00
C GLU A 293 -9.44 -20.22 -17.45
N GLU A 294 -9.28 -19.86 -18.71
CA GLU A 294 -8.00 -19.37 -19.25
C GLU A 294 -7.55 -18.08 -18.56
N THR A 295 -8.48 -17.18 -18.23
CA THR A 295 -8.19 -15.93 -17.50
C THR A 295 -7.61 -16.23 -16.11
N PHE A 296 -8.19 -17.22 -15.41
CA PHE A 296 -7.63 -17.71 -14.15
C PHE A 296 -6.25 -18.35 -14.33
N MET A 297 -6.11 -19.25 -15.33
CA MET A 297 -4.86 -19.98 -15.56
C MET A 297 -3.70 -19.05 -15.92
N ARG A 298 -3.95 -17.97 -16.66
CA ARG A 298 -2.94 -16.94 -16.97
C ARG A 298 -2.49 -16.15 -15.75
N SER A 299 -3.33 -16.08 -14.71
CA SER A 299 -3.02 -15.32 -13.49
C SER A 299 -2.23 -16.13 -12.44
N LYS A 300 -1.89 -17.38 -12.74
CA LYS A 300 -1.08 -18.21 -11.84
C LYS A 300 0.38 -17.79 -11.83
N LEU A 301 0.96 -17.74 -10.62
CA LEU A 301 2.35 -17.33 -10.41
C LEU A 301 3.35 -18.38 -10.92
N HIS A 302 4.43 -17.89 -11.53
CA HIS A 302 5.56 -18.69 -12.00
C HIS A 302 6.67 -18.79 -10.94
N TRP A 303 6.41 -19.50 -9.85
CA TRP A 303 7.30 -19.59 -8.69
C TRP A 303 8.77 -19.91 -8.99
N ASN A 304 9.06 -20.60 -10.08
CA ASN A 304 10.43 -20.99 -10.45
C ASN A 304 11.27 -19.80 -10.91
N LEU A 305 10.66 -18.73 -11.42
CA LEU A 305 11.37 -17.54 -11.91
C LEU A 305 12.31 -16.96 -10.86
N ARG A 306 11.96 -17.01 -9.56
CA ARG A 306 12.79 -16.50 -8.47
C ARG A 306 14.21 -17.07 -8.38
N HIS A 307 14.49 -18.15 -9.13
CA HIS A 307 15.80 -18.80 -9.17
C HIS A 307 16.63 -18.43 -10.41
N GLU A 308 16.10 -17.62 -11.32
CA GLU A 308 16.64 -17.39 -12.66
C GLU A 308 16.95 -15.91 -12.93
N GLY A 309 18.08 -15.63 -13.57
CA GLY A 309 18.43 -14.33 -14.18
C GLY A 309 18.08 -13.10 -13.36
N LYS A 310 17.40 -12.15 -13.98
CA LYS A 310 16.96 -10.89 -13.35
C LYS A 310 16.01 -11.10 -12.15
N HIS A 311 15.19 -12.15 -12.19
CA HIS A 311 14.23 -12.45 -11.12
C HIS A 311 14.94 -12.86 -9.83
N LYS A 312 15.98 -13.68 -9.93
CA LYS A 312 16.83 -14.03 -8.80
C LYS A 312 17.55 -12.80 -8.23
N THR A 313 18.02 -11.91 -9.10
CA THR A 313 18.67 -10.66 -8.68
C THR A 313 17.70 -9.77 -7.90
N LEU A 314 16.47 -9.60 -8.41
CA LEU A 314 15.43 -8.82 -7.72
C LEU A 314 15.05 -9.44 -6.38
N TRP A 315 14.87 -10.75 -6.32
CA TRP A 315 14.64 -11.49 -5.07
C TRP A 315 15.72 -11.22 -4.02
N GLN A 316 17.01 -11.27 -4.42
CA GLN A 316 18.12 -10.97 -3.53
C GLN A 316 18.16 -9.50 -3.10
N PHE A 317 17.75 -8.59 -3.98
CA PHE A 317 17.63 -7.16 -3.67
C PHE A 317 16.57 -6.92 -2.61
N TYR A 318 15.36 -7.49 -2.75
CA TYR A 318 14.31 -7.44 -1.71
C TYR A 318 14.79 -8.02 -0.38
N GLN A 319 15.47 -9.17 -0.39
CA GLN A 319 16.03 -9.75 0.84
C GLN A 319 17.04 -8.80 1.52
N THR A 320 17.82 -8.08 0.73
CA THR A 320 18.79 -7.11 1.25
C THR A 320 18.09 -5.91 1.87
N LEU A 321 17.10 -5.33 1.20
CA LEU A 321 16.30 -4.22 1.74
C LEU A 321 15.57 -4.61 3.02
N ILE A 322 14.98 -5.81 3.08
CA ILE A 322 14.30 -6.32 4.29
C ILE A 322 15.29 -6.46 5.45
N ARG A 323 16.49 -7.01 5.20
CA ARG A 323 17.54 -7.10 6.22
C ARG A 323 18.00 -5.72 6.69
N MET A 324 18.24 -4.78 5.79
CA MET A 324 18.57 -3.39 6.13
C MET A 324 17.49 -2.78 7.03
N ARG A 325 16.21 -2.92 6.65
CA ARG A 325 15.07 -2.42 7.41
C ARG A 325 14.99 -2.99 8.84
N GLN A 326 15.40 -4.22 9.03
CA GLN A 326 15.36 -4.92 10.33
C GLN A 326 16.59 -4.64 11.19
N GLN A 327 17.78 -4.53 10.60
CA GLN A 327 19.04 -4.53 11.30
C GLN A 327 19.67 -3.14 11.48
N ILE A 328 19.38 -2.18 10.60
CA ILE A 328 19.93 -0.83 10.67
C ILE A 328 19.01 0.00 11.57
N LEU A 329 19.54 0.47 12.70
CA LEU A 329 18.75 1.13 13.75
C LEU A 329 17.86 2.27 13.26
N PRO A 330 18.34 3.25 12.45
CA PRO A 330 17.46 4.29 11.90
C PRO A 330 16.33 3.74 11.01
N LEU A 331 16.54 2.63 10.29
CA LEU A 331 15.51 2.00 9.46
C LEU A 331 14.57 1.12 10.31
N ALA A 332 15.05 0.54 11.39
CA ALA A 332 14.24 -0.22 12.33
C ALA A 332 13.34 0.68 13.20
N HIS A 333 13.81 1.90 13.52
CA HIS A 333 13.05 2.89 14.27
C HIS A 333 11.94 3.51 13.41
N LYS A 334 10.71 3.59 13.94
CA LYS A 334 9.51 3.95 13.16
C LYS A 334 8.91 5.31 13.54
N ASP A 335 9.63 6.11 14.33
CA ASP A 335 9.14 7.42 14.75
C ASP A 335 9.19 8.42 13.57
N ARG A 336 8.06 9.06 13.30
CA ARG A 336 7.91 10.11 12.30
C ARG A 336 8.85 11.31 12.56
N ASN A 337 9.10 11.62 13.83
CA ASN A 337 9.97 12.72 14.21
C ASN A 337 11.47 12.45 13.96
N CYS A 338 11.83 11.22 13.63
CA CYS A 338 13.19 10.78 13.31
C CYS A 338 13.39 10.58 11.80
N MET A 339 12.71 11.36 10.99
CA MET A 339 12.85 11.33 9.53
C MET A 339 12.62 12.70 8.88
N GLU A 340 13.20 12.87 7.72
CA GLU A 340 12.96 13.98 6.79
C GLU A 340 12.86 13.41 5.38
N ALA A 341 11.85 13.82 4.61
CA ALA A 341 11.76 13.56 3.18
C ALA A 341 11.68 14.88 2.45
N LYS A 342 12.59 15.15 1.52
CA LYS A 342 12.57 16.39 0.73
C LYS A 342 13.13 16.18 -0.66
N ILE A 343 12.76 17.07 -1.56
CA ILE A 343 13.24 17.11 -2.92
C ILE A 343 14.51 17.97 -2.97
N ILE A 344 15.46 17.51 -3.73
CA ILE A 344 16.75 18.16 -3.95
C ILE A 344 16.94 18.34 -5.46
N ASP A 345 17.68 19.39 -5.81
CA ASP A 345 18.12 19.64 -7.17
C ASP A 345 16.97 19.78 -8.19
N ASP A 346 16.22 20.86 -8.07
CA ASP A 346 15.13 21.25 -8.98
C ASP A 346 14.17 20.10 -9.31
N GLU A 347 13.71 19.42 -8.26
CA GLU A 347 12.69 18.35 -8.32
C GLU A 347 13.15 17.02 -8.94
N GLN A 348 14.46 16.74 -8.98
CA GLN A 348 14.97 15.53 -9.63
C GLN A 348 15.22 14.37 -8.67
N VAL A 349 15.64 14.64 -7.43
CA VAL A 349 16.01 13.63 -6.45
C VAL A 349 15.20 13.78 -5.17
N LEU A 350 14.58 12.70 -4.75
CA LEU A 350 13.98 12.61 -3.42
C LEU A 350 15.03 12.10 -2.44
N MET A 351 15.30 12.87 -1.40
CA MET A 351 16.07 12.45 -0.24
C MET A 351 15.14 11.99 0.87
N LEU A 352 15.35 10.79 1.37
CA LEU A 352 14.78 10.28 2.62
C LEU A 352 15.92 10.12 3.63
N ARG A 353 15.95 10.99 4.63
CA ARG A 353 16.87 10.95 5.75
C ARG A 353 16.19 10.39 6.97
N ARG A 354 16.84 9.46 7.68
CA ARG A 354 16.33 8.87 8.92
C ARG A 354 17.44 8.81 9.95
N TRP A 355 17.11 9.02 11.21
CA TRP A 355 18.08 8.98 12.29
C TRP A 355 17.51 8.33 13.55
N TYR A 356 18.38 7.76 14.34
CA TYR A 356 18.07 7.26 15.66
C TYR A 356 19.34 7.17 16.49
N GLN A 357 19.31 7.76 17.70
CA GLN A 357 20.49 7.93 18.54
C GLN A 357 21.59 8.71 17.79
N ASP A 358 22.78 8.15 17.68
CA ASP A 358 23.95 8.71 17.00
C ASP A 358 24.11 8.23 15.55
N GLN A 359 23.21 7.36 15.09
CA GLN A 359 23.22 6.82 13.73
C GLN A 359 22.28 7.60 12.81
N GLU A 360 22.71 7.71 11.57
CA GLU A 360 21.97 8.42 10.54
C GLU A 360 22.10 7.67 9.20
N ILE A 361 21.02 7.66 8.45
CA ILE A 361 20.96 7.08 7.10
C ILE A 361 20.34 8.10 6.13
N VAL A 362 20.90 8.19 4.94
CA VAL A 362 20.40 9.00 3.83
C VAL A 362 20.18 8.10 2.63
N CYS A 363 18.95 8.11 2.11
CA CYS A 363 18.56 7.43 0.88
C CYS A 363 18.30 8.48 -0.19
N LEU A 364 18.99 8.42 -1.30
CA LEU A 364 18.86 9.32 -2.43
C LEU A 364 18.20 8.55 -3.58
N PHE A 365 17.00 8.97 -3.97
CA PHE A 365 16.20 8.32 -5.02
C PHE A 365 16.19 9.20 -6.27
N ASN A 366 16.79 8.74 -7.34
CA ASN A 366 16.66 9.34 -8.66
C ASN A 366 15.56 8.65 -9.47
N PHE A 367 14.40 9.28 -9.58
CA PHE A 367 13.28 8.78 -10.37
C PHE A 367 13.34 9.18 -11.85
N HIS A 368 14.37 9.90 -12.25
CA HIS A 368 14.58 10.32 -13.64
C HIS A 368 15.24 9.22 -14.48
N GLU A 369 14.94 9.23 -15.78
CA GLU A 369 15.59 8.41 -16.81
C GLU A 369 16.97 8.95 -17.23
N LYS A 370 17.50 9.93 -16.49
CA LYS A 370 18.81 10.54 -16.72
C LYS A 370 19.66 10.50 -15.46
N PRO A 371 20.99 10.42 -15.62
CA PRO A 371 21.90 10.56 -14.49
C PRO A 371 21.79 11.97 -13.90
N VAL A 372 21.96 12.07 -12.59
CA VAL A 372 21.91 13.33 -11.85
C VAL A 372 23.20 13.48 -11.04
N GLU A 373 23.77 14.70 -11.08
CA GLU A 373 24.80 15.14 -10.16
C GLU A 373 24.20 16.18 -9.22
N LEU A 374 24.30 15.97 -7.93
CA LEU A 374 23.71 16.87 -6.93
C LEU A 374 24.69 17.21 -5.82
N SER A 375 24.48 18.36 -5.20
CA SER A 375 25.24 18.82 -4.03
C SER A 375 24.37 18.73 -2.78
N LEU A 376 24.83 17.99 -1.77
CA LEU A 376 24.10 17.76 -0.52
C LEU A 376 24.98 18.04 0.70
N SER A 377 24.48 18.81 1.65
CA SER A 377 25.11 18.99 2.95
C SER A 377 24.68 17.86 3.89
N LEU A 378 25.65 17.05 4.29
CA LEU A 378 25.47 16.00 5.29
C LEU A 378 26.04 16.46 6.65
N SER A 379 25.59 15.83 7.73
CA SER A 379 26.18 16.03 9.06
C SER A 379 27.64 15.55 9.08
N GLU A 380 28.47 16.17 9.93
CA GLU A 380 29.87 15.78 10.10
C GLU A 380 30.01 14.30 10.46
N GLY A 381 30.98 13.64 9.86
CA GLY A 381 31.27 12.23 10.09
C GLY A 381 31.73 11.48 8.86
N ASN A 382 31.91 10.17 9.02
CA ASN A 382 32.30 9.27 7.94
C ASN A 382 31.06 8.50 7.45
N TRP A 383 30.61 8.85 6.27
CA TRP A 383 29.49 8.20 5.60
C TRP A 383 29.98 7.06 4.72
N LYS A 384 29.36 5.90 4.87
CA LYS A 384 29.67 4.70 4.08
C LYS A 384 28.47 4.34 3.20
N LYS A 385 28.74 4.06 1.93
CA LYS A 385 27.73 3.53 1.02
C LYS A 385 27.34 2.12 1.46
N LEU A 386 26.04 1.89 1.69
CA LEU A 386 25.49 0.59 2.06
C LEU A 386 24.84 -0.12 0.88
N LEU A 387 24.29 0.64 -0.04
CA LEU A 387 23.56 0.14 -1.20
C LEU A 387 23.67 1.16 -2.34
N ASP A 388 23.86 0.66 -3.54
CA ASP A 388 23.55 1.36 -4.77
C ASP A 388 22.85 0.37 -5.70
N SER A 389 21.59 0.67 -6.07
CA SER A 389 20.80 -0.21 -6.93
C SER A 389 21.37 -0.37 -8.34
N SER A 390 22.31 0.52 -8.73
CA SER A 390 23.01 0.49 -10.03
C SER A 390 24.24 -0.41 -10.03
N ASP A 391 24.65 -0.96 -8.89
CA ASP A 391 25.80 -1.85 -8.83
C ASP A 391 25.60 -3.08 -9.73
N ALA A 392 26.70 -3.56 -10.33
CA ALA A 392 26.68 -4.73 -11.22
C ALA A 392 26.12 -6.00 -10.54
N MET A 393 26.27 -6.13 -9.22
CA MET A 393 25.68 -7.23 -8.47
C MET A 393 24.15 -7.23 -8.50
N TRP A 394 23.52 -6.08 -8.72
CA TRP A 394 22.08 -5.90 -8.88
C TRP A 394 21.63 -5.81 -10.35
N GLY A 395 22.52 -6.21 -11.29
CA GLY A 395 22.25 -6.14 -12.71
C GLY A 395 22.29 -4.74 -13.31
N GLY A 396 22.85 -3.77 -12.58
CA GLY A 396 23.02 -2.40 -13.05
C GLY A 396 24.31 -2.20 -13.84
N SER A 397 24.52 -0.97 -14.34
CA SER A 397 25.68 -0.56 -15.16
C SER A 397 26.95 -0.26 -14.35
N GLY A 398 26.88 -0.34 -13.05
CA GLY A 398 27.93 0.05 -12.10
C GLY A 398 27.59 1.35 -11.37
N SER A 399 28.12 1.48 -10.15
CA SER A 399 27.86 2.66 -9.30
C SER A 399 28.82 3.82 -9.64
N PRO A 400 28.33 5.02 -9.93
CA PRO A 400 29.15 6.23 -10.02
C PRO A 400 29.43 6.84 -8.65
N SER A 401 28.69 6.44 -7.61
CA SER A 401 28.73 7.00 -6.27
C SER A 401 29.93 6.50 -5.46
N ALA A 402 30.57 7.39 -4.71
CA ALA A 402 31.74 7.06 -3.88
C ALA A 402 31.39 6.04 -2.79
N GLU A 403 32.32 5.11 -2.49
CA GLU A 403 32.14 4.09 -1.43
C GLU A 403 32.08 4.70 -0.02
N ALA A 404 32.77 5.82 0.17
CA ALA A 404 32.75 6.55 1.44
C ALA A 404 32.93 8.06 1.21
N VAL A 405 32.30 8.85 2.05
CA VAL A 405 32.36 10.31 2.05
C VAL A 405 32.69 10.78 3.46
N SER A 406 33.81 11.48 3.62
CA SER A 406 34.19 12.08 4.91
C SER A 406 33.79 13.55 4.93
N VAL A 407 32.89 13.90 5.82
CA VAL A 407 32.38 15.25 6.00
C VAL A 407 33.00 15.86 7.26
N SER A 408 33.90 16.84 7.09
CA SER A 408 34.60 17.53 8.17
C SER A 408 34.06 18.94 8.48
N SER A 409 33.15 19.42 7.62
CA SER A 409 32.48 20.72 7.79
C SER A 409 31.16 20.69 7.03
N ALA A 410 30.28 21.64 7.28
CA ALA A 410 28.97 21.75 6.61
C ALA A 410 29.09 22.12 5.10
N GLN A 411 30.20 21.81 4.44
CA GLN A 411 30.32 22.02 3.00
C GLN A 411 29.56 20.96 2.23
N PRO A 412 28.84 21.35 1.17
CA PRO A 412 28.14 20.40 0.33
C PRO A 412 29.10 19.37 -0.29
N GLN A 413 28.66 18.13 -0.32
CA GLN A 413 29.33 17.01 -0.98
C GLN A 413 28.62 16.71 -2.29
N THR A 414 29.37 16.34 -3.32
CA THR A 414 28.81 15.99 -4.63
C THR A 414 28.48 14.49 -4.68
N PHE A 415 27.29 14.19 -5.12
CA PHE A 415 26.81 12.81 -5.35
C PHE A 415 26.41 12.65 -6.81
N GLN A 416 26.73 11.51 -7.38
CA GLN A 416 26.31 11.12 -8.73
C GLN A 416 25.38 9.92 -8.64
N LEU A 417 24.23 10.02 -9.28
CA LEU A 417 23.20 8.97 -9.30
C LEU A 417 22.93 8.56 -10.74
N ASN A 418 22.87 7.26 -10.98
CA ASN A 418 22.42 6.72 -12.25
C ASN A 418 20.90 6.97 -12.45
N PRO A 419 20.39 6.85 -13.68
CA PRO A 419 18.94 6.86 -13.93
C PRO A 419 18.23 5.80 -13.09
N GLU A 420 17.00 6.09 -12.66
CA GLU A 420 16.10 5.15 -11.96
C GLU A 420 16.81 4.36 -10.85
N SER A 421 17.55 5.06 -9.99
CA SER A 421 18.39 4.41 -8.99
C SER A 421 18.18 4.95 -7.58
N VAL A 422 18.56 4.14 -6.60
CA VAL A 422 18.64 4.54 -5.20
C VAL A 422 20.03 4.27 -4.66
N VAL A 423 20.60 5.26 -3.96
CA VAL A 423 21.85 5.11 -3.23
C VAL A 423 21.60 5.36 -1.75
N VAL A 424 22.15 4.52 -0.90
CA VAL A 424 21.97 4.58 0.55
C VAL A 424 23.32 4.73 1.23
N TYR A 425 23.46 5.78 2.04
CA TYR A 425 24.60 6.04 2.89
C TYR A 425 24.20 5.97 4.36
N SER A 426 25.10 5.48 5.21
CA SER A 426 24.98 5.49 6.67
C SER A 426 26.22 6.08 7.30
N LYS A 427 25.99 6.80 8.39
CA LYS A 427 27.01 7.33 9.28
C LYS A 427 26.96 6.61 10.61
#